data_47e0c555631d95dba19b80218118b48b
#
_entry.id   47e0c555631d95dba19b80218118b48b
#
_cell.length_a   1.000
_cell.length_b   1.000
_cell.length_c   1.000
_cell.angle_alpha   90.00
_cell.angle_beta   90.00
_cell.angle_gamma   90.00
#
_symmetry.space_group_name_H-M   'P 1'
#
loop_
_entity.id
_entity.type
_entity.pdbx_description
1 polymer ?
#
loop_
_entity_poly.entity_id
_entity_poly.type
_entity_poly.pdbx_seq_one_letter_code
_entity_poly.pdbx_strand_id
1 'polypeptide(L)'
;MRAVLLATLLAVVSAPSARAVWLGRLDPQQLMGSWYVLAVASGEKDFVLEKATKSVEGVEVMLTSQDTLKMRASRHRMERCHLQAVELRRQNSGWVFGNPSLGVLEYRVLGTNFRDYAIVFTQLEAQEEAFSTVELYSRTALASQEALGRFAKWSRSLGFLSQQQAELQRDLTCAHKVFP
;
A
#
# COMPACT_ATOMS: atom_id res chain seq x y z
N MET A 1 -40.54 -8.83 38.93
CA MET A 1 -40.15 -9.93 38.08
C MET A 1 -40.13 -9.58 36.58
N ARG A 2 -39.94 -8.37 36.23
CA ARG A 2 -40.14 -8.01 34.82
C ARG A 2 -39.09 -7.09 34.21
N ALA A 3 -37.97 -6.90 34.89
CA ALA A 3 -37.01 -5.90 34.51
C ALA A 3 -35.70 -6.46 33.94
N VAL A 4 -35.63 -7.75 33.69
CA VAL A 4 -34.33 -8.42 33.44
C VAL A 4 -33.95 -8.46 31.98
N LEU A 5 -34.81 -8.03 31.09
CA LEU A 5 -34.67 -8.29 29.65
C LEU A 5 -34.00 -7.19 28.83
N LEU A 6 -33.54 -6.11 29.43
CA LEU A 6 -33.06 -4.95 28.69
C LEU A 6 -31.56 -4.77 28.61
N ALA A 7 -30.80 -5.63 29.27
CA ALA A 7 -29.35 -5.42 29.36
C ALA A 7 -28.51 -6.04 28.23
N THR A 8 -29.12 -6.85 27.40
CA THR A 8 -28.35 -7.66 26.44
C THR A 8 -28.18 -7.05 25.05
N LEU A 9 -28.76 -5.91 24.81
CA LEU A 9 -28.78 -5.34 23.44
C LEU A 9 -27.66 -4.35 23.11
N LEU A 10 -26.79 -4.03 24.07
CA LEU A 10 -25.80 -2.97 23.89
C LEU A 10 -24.43 -3.42 23.45
N ALA A 11 -24.19 -4.71 23.35
CA ALA A 11 -22.85 -5.23 23.11
C ALA A 11 -22.44 -5.32 21.63
N VAL A 12 -23.34 -5.04 20.71
CA VAL A 12 -23.15 -5.40 19.30
C VAL A 12 -22.60 -4.28 18.43
N VAL A 13 -22.44 -3.08 18.97
CA VAL A 13 -22.25 -1.88 18.15
C VAL A 13 -20.80 -1.48 17.92
N SER A 14 -19.83 -2.14 18.53
CA SER A 14 -18.48 -1.61 18.59
C SER A 14 -17.49 -2.06 17.51
N ALA A 15 -17.83 -3.05 16.71
CA ALA A 15 -16.85 -3.64 15.78
C ALA A 15 -16.55 -2.81 14.52
N PRO A 16 -17.49 -2.11 13.87
CA PRO A 16 -17.17 -1.31 12.66
C PRO A 16 -16.45 0.00 12.97
N SER A 17 -16.68 0.58 14.13
CA SER A 17 -16.13 1.89 14.46
C SER A 17 -14.63 1.86 14.82
N ALA A 18 -14.13 0.74 15.34
CA ALA A 18 -12.71 0.61 15.66
C ALA A 18 -11.82 0.69 14.42
N ARG A 19 -12.28 0.14 13.31
CA ARG A 19 -11.54 0.15 12.04
C ARG A 19 -11.54 1.53 11.40
N ALA A 20 -12.67 2.22 11.42
CA ALA A 20 -12.80 3.58 10.92
C ALA A 20 -12.00 4.58 11.76
N VAL A 21 -11.96 4.40 13.07
CA VAL A 21 -11.17 5.23 13.99
C VAL A 21 -9.67 5.03 13.76
N TRP A 22 -9.25 3.82 13.45
CA TRP A 22 -7.84 3.52 13.17
C TRP A 22 -7.37 4.20 11.88
N LEU A 23 -8.15 4.14 10.82
CA LEU A 23 -7.86 4.81 9.55
C LEU A 23 -7.92 6.34 9.69
N GLY A 24 -8.77 6.87 10.56
CA GLY A 24 -8.84 8.29 10.83
C GLY A 24 -7.69 8.86 11.66
N ARG A 25 -6.86 7.99 12.24
CA ARG A 25 -5.69 8.38 13.02
C ARG A 25 -4.38 8.31 12.24
N LEU A 26 -4.42 7.98 10.96
CA LEU A 26 -3.21 7.98 10.15
C LEU A 26 -2.68 9.41 10.04
N ASP A 27 -1.54 9.65 10.63
CA ASP A 27 -0.83 10.91 10.44
C ASP A 27 -0.13 10.84 9.07
N PRO A 28 -0.50 11.72 8.13
CA PRO A 28 0.11 11.72 6.81
C PRO A 28 1.60 11.95 6.82
N GLN A 29 2.11 12.65 7.83
CA GLN A 29 3.54 12.86 7.99
C GLN A 29 4.31 11.56 8.19
N GLN A 30 3.66 10.53 8.71
CA GLN A 30 4.29 9.22 8.92
C GLN A 30 4.47 8.44 7.63
N LEU A 31 3.72 8.79 6.57
CA LEU A 31 3.90 8.19 5.25
C LEU A 31 5.01 8.90 4.45
N MET A 32 5.41 10.10 4.85
CA MET A 32 6.39 10.89 4.11
C MET A 32 7.79 10.28 4.14
N GLY A 33 8.58 10.61 3.14
CA GLY A 33 9.97 10.19 3.04
C GLY A 33 10.17 8.95 2.20
N SER A 34 11.28 8.27 2.43
CA SER A 34 11.76 7.16 1.61
C SER A 34 11.33 5.81 2.16
N TRP A 35 10.91 4.94 1.26
CA TRP A 35 10.47 3.59 1.57
C TRP A 35 11.05 2.59 0.59
N TYR A 36 11.48 1.45 1.11
CA TYR A 36 11.72 0.27 0.30
C TYR A 36 10.41 -0.46 0.05
N VAL A 37 10.20 -0.95 -1.16
CA VAL A 37 9.11 -1.87 -1.49
C VAL A 37 9.69 -3.27 -1.46
N LEU A 38 9.32 -4.07 -0.48
CA LEU A 38 9.92 -5.38 -0.22
C LEU A 38 9.07 -6.55 -0.68
N ALA A 39 7.76 -6.35 -0.81
CA ALA A 39 6.85 -7.38 -1.28
C ALA A 39 5.72 -6.75 -2.07
N VAL A 40 5.21 -7.47 -3.03
CA VAL A 40 4.15 -7.03 -3.93
C VAL A 40 3.15 -8.15 -4.16
N ALA A 41 1.86 -7.82 -4.11
CA ALA A 41 0.79 -8.62 -4.67
C ALA A 41 0.18 -7.83 -5.82
N SER A 42 0.01 -8.45 -6.98
CA SER A 42 -0.48 -7.76 -8.17
C SER A 42 -1.43 -8.63 -8.99
N GLY A 43 -2.51 -8.01 -9.45
CA GLY A 43 -3.41 -8.59 -10.43
C GLY A 43 -3.02 -8.32 -11.88
N GLU A 44 -1.88 -7.63 -12.12
CA GLU A 44 -1.37 -7.39 -13.47
C GLU A 44 -1.10 -8.72 -14.18
N LYS A 45 -1.48 -8.83 -15.46
CA LYS A 45 -1.41 -10.08 -16.22
C LYS A 45 -0.01 -10.70 -16.25
N ASP A 46 1.00 -9.87 -16.43
CA ASP A 46 2.37 -10.34 -16.61
C ASP A 46 3.13 -10.53 -15.30
N PHE A 47 2.54 -10.14 -14.17
CA PHE A 47 3.22 -10.18 -12.88
C PHE A 47 3.68 -11.59 -12.49
N VAL A 48 2.86 -12.60 -12.71
CA VAL A 48 3.20 -14.00 -12.37
C VAL A 48 4.46 -14.46 -13.11
N LEU A 49 4.64 -14.00 -14.34
CA LEU A 49 5.81 -14.35 -15.17
C LEU A 49 7.05 -13.53 -14.80
N GLU A 50 6.87 -12.27 -14.40
CA GLU A 50 7.97 -11.32 -14.19
C GLU A 50 8.48 -11.29 -12.74
N LYS A 51 7.67 -11.73 -11.77
CA LYS A 51 7.97 -11.53 -10.35
C LYS A 51 9.30 -12.14 -9.88
N ALA A 52 9.71 -13.26 -10.46
CA ALA A 52 10.93 -13.95 -10.06
C ALA A 52 12.20 -13.12 -10.34
N THR A 53 12.13 -12.19 -11.27
CA THR A 53 13.26 -11.34 -11.67
C THR A 53 13.18 -9.92 -11.09
N LYS A 54 12.13 -9.61 -10.31
CA LYS A 54 11.97 -8.27 -9.73
C LYS A 54 12.80 -8.10 -8.46
N SER A 55 13.49 -7.00 -8.36
CA SER A 55 14.24 -6.62 -7.16
C SER A 55 13.52 -5.56 -6.35
N VAL A 56 14.03 -5.31 -5.15
CA VAL A 56 13.52 -4.27 -4.25
C VAL A 56 13.44 -2.93 -4.96
N GLU A 57 12.31 -2.27 -4.79
CA GLU A 57 12.00 -0.98 -5.40
C GLU A 57 12.08 0.11 -4.34
N GLY A 58 12.19 1.36 -4.78
CA GLY A 58 12.20 2.52 -3.89
C GLY A 58 11.08 3.48 -4.23
N VAL A 59 10.52 4.09 -3.18
CA VAL A 59 9.49 5.11 -3.30
C VAL A 59 9.82 6.24 -2.34
N GLU A 60 9.71 7.47 -2.84
CA GLU A 60 9.77 8.67 -2.02
C GLU A 60 8.42 9.37 -2.08
N VAL A 61 7.87 9.69 -0.93
CA VAL A 61 6.54 10.28 -0.79
C VAL A 61 6.66 11.64 -0.15
N MET A 62 6.05 12.65 -0.78
CA MET A 62 6.01 14.02 -0.26
C MET A 62 4.60 14.58 -0.34
N LEU A 63 4.16 15.22 0.74
CA LEU A 63 2.90 15.95 0.76
C LEU A 63 3.22 17.42 0.42
N THR A 64 2.83 17.86 -0.78
CA THR A 64 3.14 19.22 -1.25
C THR A 64 2.10 20.25 -0.82
N SER A 65 0.90 19.77 -0.47
CA SER A 65 -0.19 20.56 0.14
C SER A 65 -1.06 19.58 0.91
N GLN A 66 -2.12 20.08 1.57
CA GLN A 66 -3.04 19.20 2.30
C GLN A 66 -3.70 18.14 1.42
N ASP A 67 -3.80 18.40 0.11
CA ASP A 67 -4.56 17.59 -0.82
C ASP A 67 -3.72 16.94 -1.92
N THR A 68 -2.43 17.20 -1.96
CA THR A 68 -1.56 16.71 -3.04
C THR A 68 -0.39 15.91 -2.50
N LEU A 69 -0.30 14.68 -2.96
CA LEU A 69 0.78 13.74 -2.67
C LEU A 69 1.65 13.61 -3.91
N LYS A 70 2.93 13.90 -3.77
CA LYS A 70 3.91 13.69 -4.83
C LYS A 70 4.72 12.45 -4.54
N MET A 71 4.77 11.53 -5.51
CA MET A 71 5.51 10.29 -5.38
C MET A 71 6.57 10.20 -6.46
N ARG A 72 7.76 9.79 -6.06
CA ARG A 72 8.82 9.36 -6.96
C ARG A 72 9.10 7.89 -6.69
N ALA A 73 9.15 7.09 -7.73
CA ALA A 73 9.41 5.67 -7.60
C ALA A 73 10.50 5.23 -8.56
N SER A 74 11.31 4.28 -8.11
CA SER A 74 12.23 3.54 -8.95
C SER A 74 11.84 2.08 -8.87
N ARG A 75 11.25 1.59 -9.95
CA ARG A 75 10.72 0.24 -10.03
C ARG A 75 11.61 -0.63 -10.91
N HIS A 76 11.79 -1.86 -10.52
CA HIS A 76 12.55 -2.83 -11.30
C HIS A 76 11.61 -3.57 -12.25
N ARG A 77 11.85 -3.40 -13.54
CA ARG A 77 11.09 -4.09 -14.58
C ARG A 77 11.99 -4.37 -15.78
N MET A 78 11.95 -5.60 -16.30
CA MET A 78 12.71 -6.01 -17.47
C MET A 78 14.21 -5.69 -17.34
N GLU A 79 14.77 -6.03 -16.18
CA GLU A 79 16.20 -5.84 -15.84
C GLU A 79 16.66 -4.38 -15.81
N ARG A 80 15.72 -3.44 -15.70
CA ARG A 80 16.01 -2.00 -15.64
C ARG A 80 15.28 -1.34 -14.48
N CYS A 81 15.84 -0.21 -14.03
CA CYS A 81 15.17 0.67 -13.10
C CYS A 81 14.35 1.69 -13.88
N HIS A 82 13.05 1.69 -13.65
CA HIS A 82 12.12 2.66 -14.24
C HIS A 82 11.82 3.75 -13.21
N LEU A 83 12.27 4.96 -13.51
CA LEU A 83 12.01 6.12 -12.69
C LEU A 83 10.69 6.77 -13.10
N GLN A 84 9.82 7.03 -12.13
CA GLN A 84 8.52 7.62 -12.35
C GLN A 84 8.23 8.66 -11.28
N ALA A 85 7.60 9.76 -11.68
CA ALA A 85 7.09 10.75 -10.75
C ALA A 85 5.61 10.98 -11.05
N VAL A 86 4.77 10.93 -10.02
CA VAL A 86 3.33 11.15 -10.15
C VAL A 86 2.85 12.07 -9.04
N GLU A 87 1.84 12.88 -9.36
CA GLU A 87 1.08 13.63 -8.37
C GLU A 87 -0.29 12.99 -8.22
N LEU A 88 -0.65 12.72 -6.97
CA LEU A 88 -1.95 12.19 -6.62
C LEU A 88 -2.72 13.23 -5.81
N ARG A 89 -4.00 13.37 -6.10
CA ARG A 89 -4.87 14.29 -5.38
C ARG A 89 -5.77 13.54 -4.43
N ARG A 90 -6.00 14.14 -3.27
CA ARG A 90 -6.90 13.59 -2.27
C ARG A 90 -8.31 13.50 -2.81
N GLN A 91 -8.92 12.34 -2.62
CA GLN A 91 -10.30 12.08 -2.99
C GLN A 91 -11.16 12.14 -1.72
N ASN A 92 -12.20 12.95 -1.73
CA ASN A 92 -13.09 13.10 -0.58
C ASN A 92 -12.37 13.61 0.69
N SER A 93 -12.93 13.37 1.86
CA SER A 93 -12.36 13.77 3.15
C SER A 93 -11.40 12.71 3.76
N GLY A 94 -11.27 11.54 3.13
CA GLY A 94 -10.39 10.48 3.61
C GLY A 94 -8.95 10.62 3.13
N TRP A 95 -8.10 9.70 3.56
CA TRP A 95 -6.71 9.60 3.10
C TRP A 95 -6.61 8.64 1.90
N VAL A 96 -7.41 8.93 0.90
CA VAL A 96 -7.42 8.24 -0.39
C VAL A 96 -7.00 9.24 -1.45
N PHE A 97 -6.01 8.87 -2.22
CA PHE A 97 -5.44 9.71 -3.27
C PHE A 97 -5.62 9.03 -4.63
N GLY A 98 -5.58 9.81 -5.68
CA GLY A 98 -5.64 9.29 -7.03
C GLY A 98 -5.30 10.34 -8.07
N ASN A 99 -5.12 9.85 -9.29
CA ASN A 99 -4.97 10.66 -10.49
C ASN A 99 -5.45 9.83 -11.68
N PRO A 100 -6.76 9.86 -11.98
CA PRO A 100 -7.32 9.03 -13.05
C PRO A 100 -6.69 9.28 -14.42
N SER A 101 -6.25 10.51 -14.71
CA SER A 101 -5.61 10.83 -15.98
C SER A 101 -4.26 10.12 -16.16
N LEU A 102 -3.61 9.70 -15.06
CA LEU A 102 -2.39 8.91 -15.07
C LEU A 102 -2.64 7.42 -14.79
N GLY A 103 -3.92 7.00 -14.77
CA GLY A 103 -4.28 5.61 -14.52
C GLY A 103 -4.25 5.18 -13.06
N VAL A 104 -4.08 6.11 -12.12
CA VAL A 104 -4.14 5.79 -10.69
C VAL A 104 -5.52 6.17 -10.17
N LEU A 105 -6.38 5.16 -10.01
CA LEU A 105 -7.75 5.40 -9.57
C LEU A 105 -7.86 5.56 -8.07
N GLU A 106 -7.04 4.82 -7.32
CA GLU A 106 -7.05 4.84 -5.87
C GLU A 106 -5.67 4.47 -5.33
N TYR A 107 -5.22 5.21 -4.35
CA TYR A 107 -3.98 4.97 -3.61
C TYR A 107 -4.25 5.21 -2.13
N ARG A 108 -4.06 4.20 -1.29
CA ARG A 108 -4.33 4.34 0.14
C ARG A 108 -3.54 3.34 0.99
N VAL A 109 -3.35 3.68 2.25
CA VAL A 109 -2.72 2.80 3.23
C VAL A 109 -3.77 1.89 3.85
N LEU A 110 -3.55 0.59 3.77
CA LEU A 110 -4.40 -0.44 4.38
C LEU A 110 -3.99 -0.73 5.82
N GLY A 111 -2.70 -0.70 6.10
CA GLY A 111 -2.15 -1.03 7.40
C GLY A 111 -0.79 -0.40 7.60
N THR A 112 -0.46 -0.11 8.85
CA THR A 112 0.85 0.42 9.24
C THR A 112 1.04 0.26 10.75
N ASN A 113 2.28 0.21 11.21
CA ASN A 113 2.60 0.36 12.63
C ASN A 113 2.99 1.82 12.98
N PHE A 114 2.75 2.75 12.05
CA PHE A 114 3.04 4.18 12.17
C PHE A 114 4.53 4.54 12.24
N ARG A 115 5.44 3.60 12.04
CA ARG A 115 6.86 3.84 12.19
C ARG A 115 7.73 3.11 11.15
N ASP A 116 7.60 1.80 11.07
CA ASP A 116 8.56 0.96 10.35
C ASP A 116 8.07 0.48 8.99
N TYR A 117 6.75 0.30 8.84
CA TYR A 117 6.19 -0.22 7.59
C TYR A 117 4.79 0.34 7.32
N ALA A 118 4.40 0.27 6.07
CA ALA A 118 3.05 0.52 5.62
C ALA A 118 2.66 -0.49 4.54
N ILE A 119 1.39 -0.86 4.53
CA ILE A 119 0.81 -1.71 3.50
C ILE A 119 -0.08 -0.83 2.64
N VAL A 120 0.24 -0.73 1.37
CA VAL A 120 -0.32 0.26 0.46
C VAL A 120 -1.09 -0.45 -0.65
N PHE A 121 -2.32 -0.03 -0.85
CA PHE A 121 -3.19 -0.49 -1.93
C PHE A 121 -3.22 0.54 -3.05
N THR A 122 -3.15 0.07 -4.28
CA THR A 122 -3.33 0.91 -5.46
C THR A 122 -4.25 0.22 -6.45
N GLN A 123 -5.28 0.93 -6.90
CA GLN A 123 -6.09 0.51 -8.04
C GLN A 123 -5.59 1.25 -9.26
N LEU A 124 -5.19 0.49 -10.28
CA LEU A 124 -4.59 0.99 -11.50
C LEU A 124 -5.45 0.67 -12.71
N GLU A 125 -5.41 1.57 -13.66
CA GLU A 125 -6.00 1.36 -14.98
C GLU A 125 -4.98 1.82 -16.02
N ALA A 126 -4.46 0.90 -16.81
CA ALA A 126 -3.44 1.18 -17.81
C ALA A 126 -3.81 0.47 -19.11
N GLN A 127 -3.86 1.23 -20.20
CA GLN A 127 -4.26 0.73 -21.52
C GLN A 127 -5.64 0.06 -21.44
N GLU A 128 -5.77 -1.21 -21.69
CA GLU A 128 -7.05 -1.93 -21.63
C GLU A 128 -7.14 -2.84 -20.40
N GLU A 129 -6.28 -2.63 -19.40
CA GLU A 129 -6.21 -3.46 -18.23
C GLU A 129 -6.49 -2.66 -16.96
N ALA A 130 -7.36 -3.17 -16.11
CA ALA A 130 -7.59 -2.66 -14.76
C ALA A 130 -7.14 -3.73 -13.76
N PHE A 131 -6.31 -3.34 -12.81
CA PHE A 131 -5.82 -4.27 -11.79
C PHE A 131 -5.47 -3.54 -10.50
N SER A 132 -5.38 -4.31 -9.43
CA SER A 132 -4.97 -3.80 -8.12
C SER A 132 -3.59 -4.32 -7.75
N THR A 133 -2.89 -3.56 -6.92
CA THR A 133 -1.66 -3.98 -6.26
C THR A 133 -1.75 -3.76 -4.76
N VAL A 134 -1.03 -4.57 -4.02
CA VAL A 134 -0.71 -4.34 -2.61
C VAL A 134 0.79 -4.39 -2.47
N GLU A 135 1.36 -3.36 -1.87
CA GLU A 135 2.80 -3.24 -1.71
C GLU A 135 3.16 -3.11 -0.24
N LEU A 136 4.21 -3.81 0.18
CA LEU A 136 4.78 -3.65 1.51
C LEU A 136 5.89 -2.61 1.46
N TYR A 137 5.63 -1.47 2.07
CA TYR A 137 6.60 -0.41 2.28
C TYR A 137 7.33 -0.64 3.60
N SER A 138 8.65 -0.51 3.59
CA SER A 138 9.47 -0.64 4.78
C SER A 138 10.51 0.47 4.84
N ARG A 139 10.77 0.99 6.05
CA ARG A 139 11.83 1.98 6.25
C ARG A 139 13.22 1.37 6.13
N THR A 140 13.33 0.07 6.35
CA THR A 140 14.59 -0.67 6.25
C THR A 140 14.55 -1.68 5.11
N ALA A 141 15.71 -2.13 4.67
CA ALA A 141 15.83 -3.09 3.57
C ALA A 141 15.38 -4.50 3.94
N LEU A 142 15.08 -4.77 5.20
CA LEU A 142 14.56 -6.04 5.69
C LEU A 142 13.21 -5.83 6.35
N ALA A 143 12.22 -6.61 5.93
CA ALA A 143 10.90 -6.56 6.56
C ALA A 143 10.89 -7.38 7.85
N SER A 144 10.16 -6.88 8.85
CA SER A 144 9.87 -7.65 10.06
C SER A 144 8.87 -8.77 9.75
N GLN A 145 8.84 -9.79 10.62
CA GLN A 145 7.85 -10.87 10.51
C GLN A 145 6.41 -10.33 10.66
N GLU A 146 6.22 -9.33 11.51
CA GLU A 146 4.94 -8.65 11.64
C GLU A 146 4.50 -8.02 10.33
N ALA A 147 5.38 -7.27 9.69
CA ALA A 147 5.09 -6.60 8.42
C ALA A 147 4.74 -7.59 7.31
N LEU A 148 5.54 -8.65 7.18
CA LEU A 148 5.28 -9.70 6.19
C LEU A 148 3.97 -10.44 6.46
N GLY A 149 3.67 -10.73 7.72
CA GLY A 149 2.42 -11.37 8.12
C GLY A 149 1.20 -10.52 7.80
N ARG A 150 1.26 -9.23 8.06
CA ARG A 150 0.18 -8.30 7.72
C ARG A 150 0.02 -8.12 6.22
N PHE A 151 1.11 -8.02 5.49
CA PHE A 151 1.07 -8.00 4.02
C PHE A 151 0.35 -9.23 3.46
N ALA A 152 0.75 -10.42 3.91
CA ALA A 152 0.14 -11.67 3.47
C ALA A 152 -1.35 -11.73 3.80
N LYS A 153 -1.73 -11.29 4.99
CA LYS A 153 -3.12 -11.27 5.44
C LYS A 153 -3.98 -10.36 4.58
N TRP A 154 -3.51 -9.13 4.32
CA TRP A 154 -4.22 -8.19 3.46
C TRP A 154 -4.34 -8.70 2.03
N SER A 155 -3.25 -9.24 1.48
CA SER A 155 -3.24 -9.76 0.12
C SER A 155 -4.26 -10.89 -0.05
N ARG A 156 -4.31 -11.83 0.89
CA ARG A 156 -5.30 -12.91 0.87
C ARG A 156 -6.73 -12.39 1.02
N SER A 157 -6.95 -11.44 1.93
CA SER A 157 -8.30 -10.90 2.17
C SER A 157 -8.85 -10.13 0.97
N LEU A 158 -7.98 -9.60 0.12
CA LEU A 158 -8.35 -8.91 -1.11
C LEU A 158 -8.45 -9.84 -2.31
N GLY A 159 -8.23 -11.14 -2.12
CA GLY A 159 -8.44 -12.16 -3.15
C GLY A 159 -7.21 -12.46 -4.01
N PHE A 160 -6.02 -11.95 -3.67
CA PHE A 160 -4.82 -12.32 -4.42
C PHE A 160 -4.44 -13.78 -4.19
N LEU A 161 -4.18 -14.50 -5.27
CA LEU A 161 -3.69 -15.87 -5.23
C LEU A 161 -2.21 -15.87 -4.80
N SER A 162 -1.72 -17.01 -4.31
CA SER A 162 -0.33 -17.12 -3.87
C SER A 162 0.67 -16.82 -4.99
N GLN A 163 0.37 -17.23 -6.24
CA GLN A 163 1.21 -16.92 -7.39
C GLN A 163 1.22 -15.44 -7.77
N GLN A 164 0.25 -14.67 -7.31
CA GLN A 164 0.18 -13.23 -7.52
C GLN A 164 0.92 -12.43 -6.45
N GLN A 165 1.64 -13.09 -5.56
CA GLN A 165 2.38 -12.47 -4.47
C GLN A 165 3.87 -12.81 -4.60
N ALA A 166 4.74 -11.87 -4.22
CA ALA A 166 6.18 -12.08 -4.20
C ALA A 166 6.86 -11.21 -3.15
N GLU A 167 7.87 -11.79 -2.50
CA GLU A 167 8.93 -11.00 -1.87
C GLU A 167 9.95 -10.68 -2.95
N LEU A 168 10.36 -9.41 -3.04
CA LEU A 168 11.28 -8.97 -4.08
C LEU A 168 12.73 -9.36 -3.72
N GLN A 169 13.54 -9.58 -4.75
CA GLN A 169 14.96 -9.93 -4.57
C GLN A 169 15.72 -8.79 -3.88
N ARG A 170 16.65 -9.14 -3.02
CA ARG A 170 17.41 -8.20 -2.18
C ARG A 170 18.51 -7.44 -2.93
N ASP A 171 18.23 -6.98 -4.10
CA ASP A 171 19.07 -6.04 -4.83
C ASP A 171 18.49 -4.65 -4.65
N LEU A 172 19.25 -3.74 -4.05
CA LEU A 172 18.80 -2.40 -3.68
C LEU A 172 19.15 -1.34 -4.73
N THR A 173 19.70 -1.74 -5.85
CA THR A 173 20.18 -0.81 -6.89
C THR A 173 19.07 0.15 -7.35
N CYS A 174 17.91 -0.41 -7.69
CA CYS A 174 16.78 0.43 -8.12
C CYS A 174 16.25 1.30 -6.99
N ALA A 175 16.13 0.74 -5.78
CA ALA A 175 15.60 1.50 -4.64
C ALA A 175 16.42 2.78 -4.40
N HIS A 176 17.72 2.69 -4.43
CA HIS A 176 18.61 3.81 -4.12
C HIS A 176 18.61 4.91 -5.18
N LYS A 177 18.02 4.67 -6.35
CA LYS A 177 17.91 5.67 -7.42
C LYS A 177 17.01 6.86 -7.06
N VAL A 178 16.04 6.70 -6.15
CA VAL A 178 15.12 7.77 -5.75
C VAL A 178 15.39 8.31 -4.35
N PHE A 179 16.24 7.66 -3.59
CA PHE A 179 16.57 8.12 -2.24
C PHE A 179 17.52 9.30 -2.30
N PRO A 180 17.35 10.30 -1.41
CA PRO A 180 18.21 11.48 -1.33
C PRO A 180 19.64 11.14 -0.91
#